data_8b941a97021fd3e12755dc793c9d6526
#
_entry.id   8b941a97021fd3e12755dc793c9d6526
#
_cell.length_a   1.000
_cell.length_b   1.000
_cell.length_c   1.000
_cell.angle_alpha   90.00
_cell.angle_beta   90.00
_cell.angle_gamma   90.00
#
_symmetry.space_group_name_H-M   'P 1'
#
loop_
_entity.id
_entity.type
_entity.pdbx_description
1 polymer ?
#
loop_
_entity_poly.entity_id
_entity_poly.type
_entity_poly.pdbx_seq_one_letter_code
_entity_poly.pdbx_strand_id
1 'polypeptide(L)'
;VRAFLAITAVALLAALGAGGYFAWRWIEVWTATASPLAPSGGLYFPRTVLHDVPHFAQADRRWANDRLGPTRGSLGAEGCAVASAAMVLASYGADLDPGRLNKFLQQNGGFTARGWLYWEKASEYPPVVAEHAYEDDPSHFLIDWNLWRGNPVIVRLRFPDGITHFVVIVGKQGHEYLVRDPGPRHADGIYRLSDFGSPIEALRFYRRLAPAHPADPAEPEERRGLTIQPDARPS
;
A
#
# COMPACT_ATOMS: atom_id res chain seq x y z
N VAL A 1 21.33 28.80 45.21
CA VAL A 1 21.03 27.35 45.05
C VAL A 1 19.52 27.10 44.98
N ARG A 2 18.69 27.59 45.92
CA ARG A 2 17.22 27.34 45.95
C ARG A 2 16.50 27.96 44.73
N ALA A 3 16.87 29.17 44.30
CA ALA A 3 16.28 29.79 43.12
C ALA A 3 16.64 29.04 41.82
N PHE A 4 17.85 28.55 41.72
CA PHE A 4 18.31 27.77 40.55
C PHE A 4 17.55 26.42 40.45
N LEU A 5 17.37 25.74 41.60
CA LEU A 5 16.61 24.49 41.63
C LEU A 5 15.11 24.71 41.30
N ALA A 6 14.53 25.86 41.69
CA ALA A 6 13.15 26.19 41.35
C ALA A 6 13.01 26.44 39.82
N ILE A 7 13.95 27.17 39.20
CA ILE A 7 13.93 27.46 37.76
C ILE A 7 14.10 26.15 36.95
N THR A 8 15.02 25.29 37.36
CA THR A 8 15.21 23.99 36.69
C THR A 8 14.00 23.08 36.82
N ALA A 9 13.33 23.04 37.96
CA ALA A 9 12.11 22.28 38.17
C ALA A 9 10.96 22.79 37.27
N VAL A 10 10.77 24.12 37.19
CA VAL A 10 9.75 24.71 36.31
C VAL A 10 10.05 24.43 34.83
N ALA A 11 11.30 24.54 34.41
CA ALA A 11 11.69 24.22 33.02
C ALA A 11 11.46 22.75 32.69
N LEU A 12 11.72 21.84 33.62
CA LEU A 12 11.49 20.40 33.45
C LEU A 12 10.00 20.09 33.33
N LEU A 13 9.17 20.69 34.18
CA LEU A 13 7.71 20.54 34.14
C LEU A 13 7.13 21.10 32.83
N ALA A 14 7.62 22.24 32.35
CA ALA A 14 7.21 22.80 31.07
C ALA A 14 7.61 21.90 29.89
N ALA A 15 8.81 21.31 29.92
CA ALA A 15 9.28 20.38 28.90
C ALA A 15 8.45 19.07 28.91
N LEU A 16 8.13 18.54 30.09
CA LEU A 16 7.26 17.34 30.22
C LEU A 16 5.83 17.66 29.77
N GLY A 17 5.29 18.83 30.11
CA GLY A 17 3.96 19.26 29.66
C GLY A 17 3.90 19.44 28.13
N ALA A 18 4.90 20.07 27.54
CA ALA A 18 5.02 20.19 26.09
C ALA A 18 5.17 18.81 25.41
N GLY A 19 6.05 17.95 25.95
CA GLY A 19 6.22 16.59 25.45
C GLY A 19 4.93 15.77 25.55
N GLY A 20 4.21 15.86 26.65
CA GLY A 20 2.90 15.22 26.84
C GLY A 20 1.84 15.74 25.87
N TYR A 21 1.78 17.07 25.66
CA TYR A 21 0.88 17.68 24.68
C TYR A 21 1.18 17.21 23.25
N PHE A 22 2.45 17.20 22.85
CA PHE A 22 2.84 16.70 21.52
C PHE A 22 2.53 15.21 21.37
N ALA A 23 2.79 14.39 22.39
CA ALA A 23 2.44 12.98 22.37
C ALA A 23 0.92 12.76 22.26
N TRP A 24 0.13 13.55 23.02
CA TRP A 24 -1.33 13.53 22.93
C TRP A 24 -1.82 13.90 21.53
N ARG A 25 -1.33 15.00 20.97
CA ARG A 25 -1.68 15.44 19.61
C ARG A 25 -1.26 14.40 18.57
N TRP A 26 -0.14 13.76 18.77
CA TRP A 26 0.31 12.63 17.94
C TRP A 26 -0.68 11.46 18.01
N ILE A 27 -1.11 11.07 19.20
CA ILE A 27 -2.08 10.00 19.40
C ILE A 27 -3.43 10.37 18.75
N GLU A 28 -3.92 11.60 18.91
CA GLU A 28 -5.15 12.06 18.24
C GLU A 28 -5.03 11.96 16.71
N VAL A 29 -3.95 12.44 16.14
CA VAL A 29 -3.71 12.33 14.67
C VAL A 29 -3.61 10.87 14.25
N TRP A 30 -3.04 10.02 15.10
CA TRP A 30 -2.88 8.58 14.86
C TRP A 30 -4.20 7.81 14.89
N THR A 31 -5.08 8.17 15.81
CA THR A 31 -6.35 7.46 16.01
C THR A 31 -7.52 8.07 15.25
N ALA A 32 -7.37 9.29 14.73
CA ALA A 32 -8.40 9.95 13.95
C ALA A 32 -8.53 9.27 12.58
N THR A 33 -9.48 8.38 12.46
CA THR A 33 -10.02 7.92 11.18
C THR A 33 -11.20 8.82 10.84
N ALA A 34 -11.16 9.47 9.69
CA ALA A 34 -12.25 10.29 9.20
C ALA A 34 -12.65 9.77 7.81
N SER A 35 -13.92 9.45 7.64
CA SER A 35 -14.45 9.08 6.33
C SER A 35 -15.66 9.99 6.05
N PRO A 36 -15.63 10.78 4.95
CA PRO A 36 -14.52 10.92 3.99
C PRO A 36 -13.37 11.80 4.49
N LEU A 37 -12.13 11.45 4.13
CA LEU A 37 -10.91 12.19 4.48
C LEU A 37 -10.59 13.24 3.40
N ALA A 38 -10.04 14.39 3.79
CA ALA A 38 -9.58 15.40 2.85
C ALA A 38 -8.50 14.86 1.88
N PRO A 39 -8.47 15.33 0.60
CA PRO A 39 -7.51 14.83 -0.38
C PRO A 39 -6.08 15.34 -0.18
N SER A 40 -5.85 16.19 0.81
CA SER A 40 -4.55 16.68 1.25
C SER A 40 -4.53 16.79 2.77
N GLY A 41 -3.36 16.77 3.40
CA GLY A 41 -3.23 16.88 4.86
C GLY A 41 -2.12 16.01 5.45
N GLY A 42 -2.27 15.59 6.70
CA GLY A 42 -1.29 14.76 7.40
C GLY A 42 0.01 15.49 7.74
N LEU A 43 1.11 14.76 7.80
CA LEU A 43 2.43 15.31 8.10
C LEU A 43 2.93 16.19 6.94
N TYR A 44 3.63 17.28 7.26
CA TYR A 44 4.27 18.12 6.26
C TYR A 44 5.58 17.48 5.79
N PHE A 45 5.70 17.23 4.48
CA PHE A 45 6.92 16.69 3.88
C PHE A 45 7.74 17.83 3.25
N PRO A 46 8.84 18.27 3.89
CA PRO A 46 9.62 19.43 3.42
C PRO A 46 10.34 19.17 2.10
N ARG A 47 10.53 17.90 1.75
CA ARG A 47 11.07 17.46 0.46
C ARG A 47 10.04 16.55 -0.20
N THR A 48 9.97 16.60 -1.53
CA THR A 48 9.12 15.68 -2.29
C THR A 48 9.62 14.26 -2.10
N VAL A 49 8.70 13.38 -1.66
CA VAL A 49 8.87 11.92 -1.70
C VAL A 49 8.09 11.43 -2.89
N LEU A 50 8.72 10.63 -3.73
CA LEU A 50 8.09 10.02 -4.91
C LEU A 50 8.63 8.61 -5.08
N HIS A 51 7.72 7.64 -5.20
CA HIS A 51 8.06 6.24 -5.46
C HIS A 51 7.95 5.94 -6.94
N ASP A 52 8.84 5.09 -7.44
CA ASP A 52 8.80 4.61 -8.82
C ASP A 52 7.70 3.55 -8.95
N VAL A 53 6.55 3.99 -9.41
CA VAL A 53 5.36 3.17 -9.66
C VAL A 53 5.03 3.27 -11.15
N PRO A 54 4.96 2.15 -11.91
CA PRO A 54 4.60 2.21 -13.32
C PRO A 54 3.17 2.76 -13.49
N HIS A 55 2.90 3.43 -14.60
CA HIS A 55 1.56 3.83 -14.96
C HIS A 55 0.89 2.79 -15.85
N PHE A 56 -0.32 2.35 -15.45
CA PHE A 56 -1.17 1.47 -16.25
C PHE A 56 -2.54 2.12 -16.44
N ALA A 57 -2.78 2.64 -17.66
CA ALA A 57 -4.12 3.11 -18.01
C ALA A 57 -5.10 1.94 -18.12
N GLN A 58 -6.24 1.99 -17.43
CA GLN A 58 -7.27 0.94 -17.51
C GLN A 58 -7.78 0.76 -18.95
N ALA A 59 -7.81 1.85 -19.76
CA ALA A 59 -8.27 1.87 -21.14
C ALA A 59 -7.16 1.59 -22.16
N ASP A 60 -6.00 1.05 -21.76
CA ASP A 60 -4.96 0.66 -22.73
C ASP A 60 -5.47 -0.47 -23.65
N ARG A 61 -5.24 -0.31 -24.96
CA ARG A 61 -5.73 -1.22 -26.00
C ARG A 61 -5.33 -2.68 -25.81
N ARG A 62 -4.27 -2.94 -25.06
CA ARG A 62 -3.79 -4.29 -24.75
C ARG A 62 -4.77 -5.10 -23.93
N TRP A 63 -5.58 -4.46 -23.08
CA TRP A 63 -6.50 -5.11 -22.14
C TRP A 63 -7.85 -4.42 -21.98
N ALA A 64 -8.08 -3.24 -22.58
CA ALA A 64 -9.29 -2.46 -22.36
C ALA A 64 -10.59 -3.23 -22.67
N ASN A 65 -10.55 -4.14 -23.63
CA ASN A 65 -11.70 -4.95 -24.03
C ASN A 65 -11.83 -6.25 -23.21
N ASP A 66 -10.90 -6.56 -22.34
CA ASP A 66 -10.99 -7.74 -21.50
C ASP A 66 -12.19 -7.61 -20.55
N ARG A 67 -12.95 -8.68 -20.43
CA ARG A 67 -14.08 -8.74 -19.51
C ARG A 67 -13.61 -8.60 -18.06
N LEU A 68 -14.27 -7.74 -17.27
CA LEU A 68 -13.94 -7.56 -15.86
C LEU A 68 -14.68 -8.60 -15.00
N GLY A 69 -13.95 -9.58 -14.51
CA GLY A 69 -14.50 -10.62 -13.63
C GLY A 69 -15.75 -11.29 -14.22
N PRO A 70 -16.77 -11.58 -13.40
CA PRO A 70 -18.01 -12.23 -13.84
C PRO A 70 -19.01 -11.28 -14.51
N THR A 71 -18.73 -9.96 -14.55
CA THR A 71 -19.66 -8.93 -15.05
C THR A 71 -19.68 -8.88 -16.58
N ARG A 72 -20.55 -7.99 -17.13
CA ARG A 72 -20.52 -7.63 -18.56
C ARG A 72 -19.60 -6.43 -18.83
N GLY A 73 -19.07 -5.79 -17.78
CA GLY A 73 -18.14 -4.68 -17.89
C GLY A 73 -16.79 -5.08 -18.45
N SER A 74 -16.05 -4.11 -18.92
CA SER A 74 -14.67 -4.30 -19.41
C SER A 74 -13.65 -3.61 -18.51
N LEU A 75 -12.40 -4.08 -18.57
CA LEU A 75 -11.28 -3.43 -17.86
C LEU A 75 -11.19 -1.94 -18.23
N GLY A 76 -11.36 -1.59 -19.50
CA GLY A 76 -11.30 -0.22 -19.96
C GLY A 76 -12.38 0.68 -19.36
N ALA A 77 -13.59 0.14 -19.09
CA ALA A 77 -14.70 0.89 -18.53
C ALA A 77 -14.67 0.97 -17.00
N GLU A 78 -14.34 -0.14 -16.33
CA GLU A 78 -14.55 -0.32 -14.88
C GLU A 78 -13.31 -0.81 -14.13
N GLY A 79 -12.16 -0.94 -14.78
CA GLY A 79 -10.98 -1.63 -14.26
C GLY A 79 -10.03 -0.80 -13.39
N CYS A 80 -10.42 0.38 -12.90
CA CYS A 80 -9.53 1.24 -12.11
C CYS A 80 -8.93 0.54 -10.87
N ALA A 81 -9.71 -0.30 -10.19
CA ALA A 81 -9.22 -1.07 -9.03
C ALA A 81 -8.14 -2.09 -9.43
N VAL A 82 -8.37 -2.85 -10.52
CA VAL A 82 -7.40 -3.83 -11.02
C VAL A 82 -6.13 -3.15 -11.50
N ALA A 83 -6.26 -2.03 -12.24
CA ALA A 83 -5.13 -1.26 -12.73
C ALA A 83 -4.32 -0.65 -11.58
N SER A 84 -4.98 -0.13 -10.53
CA SER A 84 -4.31 0.39 -9.32
C SER A 84 -3.57 -0.71 -8.57
N ALA A 85 -4.18 -1.88 -8.37
CA ALA A 85 -3.50 -3.04 -7.76
C ALA A 85 -2.28 -3.48 -8.58
N ALA A 86 -2.44 -3.56 -9.91
CA ALA A 86 -1.34 -3.91 -10.81
C ALA A 86 -0.17 -2.92 -10.72
N MET A 87 -0.43 -1.62 -10.68
CA MET A 87 0.62 -0.60 -10.52
C MET A 87 1.43 -0.81 -9.24
N VAL A 88 0.75 -1.05 -8.10
CA VAL A 88 1.43 -1.26 -6.82
C VAL A 88 2.24 -2.56 -6.83
N LEU A 89 1.65 -3.68 -7.25
CA LEU A 89 2.34 -4.98 -7.28
C LEU A 89 3.52 -4.98 -8.25
N ALA A 90 3.39 -4.34 -9.41
CA ALA A 90 4.49 -4.17 -10.36
C ALA A 90 5.63 -3.32 -9.78
N SER A 91 5.34 -2.27 -8.99
CA SER A 91 6.36 -1.48 -8.31
C SER A 91 7.16 -2.29 -7.28
N TYR A 92 6.61 -3.40 -6.81
CA TYR A 92 7.29 -4.33 -5.91
C TYR A 92 8.07 -5.43 -6.65
N GLY A 93 7.98 -5.46 -7.98
CA GLY A 93 8.76 -6.35 -8.84
C GLY A 93 7.97 -7.53 -9.42
N ALA A 94 6.63 -7.56 -9.28
CA ALA A 94 5.83 -8.54 -9.98
C ALA A 94 5.83 -8.27 -11.50
N ASP A 95 6.06 -9.29 -12.32
CA ASP A 95 5.93 -9.19 -13.77
C ASP A 95 4.46 -9.32 -14.19
N LEU A 96 3.72 -8.23 -14.06
CA LEU A 96 2.30 -8.17 -14.38
C LEU A 96 1.89 -6.84 -14.99
N ASP A 97 0.74 -6.86 -15.64
CA ASP A 97 -0.03 -5.71 -16.09
C ASP A 97 -1.53 -5.93 -15.74
N PRO A 98 -2.42 -4.94 -15.94
CA PRO A 98 -3.83 -5.10 -15.63
C PRO A 98 -4.52 -6.28 -16.31
N GLY A 99 -4.16 -6.61 -17.55
CA GLY A 99 -4.73 -7.75 -18.28
C GLY A 99 -4.33 -9.09 -17.66
N ARG A 100 -3.03 -9.24 -17.35
CA ARG A 100 -2.51 -10.45 -16.67
C ARG A 100 -3.11 -10.62 -15.28
N LEU A 101 -3.18 -9.53 -14.50
CA LEU A 101 -3.78 -9.57 -13.17
C LEU A 101 -5.27 -9.92 -13.24
N ASN A 102 -6.03 -9.30 -14.16
CA ASN A 102 -7.46 -9.60 -14.33
C ASN A 102 -7.69 -11.07 -14.70
N LYS A 103 -6.90 -11.61 -15.62
CA LYS A 103 -6.97 -13.02 -16.00
C LYS A 103 -6.70 -13.96 -14.81
N PHE A 104 -5.66 -13.66 -14.02
CA PHE A 104 -5.35 -14.42 -12.80
C PHE A 104 -6.51 -14.37 -11.81
N LEU A 105 -7.05 -13.17 -11.55
CA LEU A 105 -8.17 -12.99 -10.63
C LEU A 105 -9.44 -13.74 -11.08
N GLN A 106 -9.74 -13.77 -12.38
CA GLN A 106 -10.86 -14.52 -12.91
C GLN A 106 -10.72 -16.04 -12.67
N GLN A 107 -9.49 -16.55 -12.79
CA GLN A 107 -9.18 -17.97 -12.60
C GLN A 107 -9.13 -18.41 -11.14
N ASN A 108 -8.89 -17.46 -10.22
CA ASN A 108 -8.63 -17.72 -8.80
C ASN A 108 -9.69 -17.12 -7.87
N GLY A 109 -10.91 -16.83 -8.38
CA GLY A 109 -11.99 -16.31 -7.57
C GLY A 109 -11.74 -14.92 -6.99
N GLY A 110 -11.00 -14.08 -7.69
CA GLY A 110 -10.56 -12.74 -7.24
C GLY A 110 -11.64 -11.65 -7.34
N PHE A 111 -12.89 -12.02 -7.70
CA PHE A 111 -13.99 -11.07 -7.82
C PHE A 111 -15.24 -11.52 -7.10
N THR A 112 -15.97 -10.56 -6.53
CA THR A 112 -17.35 -10.78 -6.08
C THR A 112 -18.28 -10.98 -7.29
N ALA A 113 -19.51 -11.44 -7.06
CA ALA A 113 -20.53 -11.55 -8.11
C ALA A 113 -20.85 -10.19 -8.79
N ARG A 114 -20.56 -9.07 -8.13
CA ARG A 114 -20.72 -7.71 -8.66
C ARG A 114 -19.48 -7.20 -9.41
N GLY A 115 -18.41 -8.00 -9.51
CA GLY A 115 -17.14 -7.60 -10.14
C GLY A 115 -16.23 -6.78 -9.25
N TRP A 116 -16.50 -6.69 -7.96
CA TRP A 116 -15.60 -6.02 -7.03
C TRP A 116 -14.40 -6.91 -6.75
N LEU A 117 -13.22 -6.30 -6.72
CA LEU A 117 -11.96 -6.96 -6.47
C LEU A 117 -11.85 -7.43 -5.02
N TYR A 118 -11.46 -8.69 -4.81
CA TYR A 118 -10.90 -9.14 -3.54
C TYR A 118 -9.41 -8.79 -3.50
N TRP A 119 -9.07 -7.76 -2.71
CA TRP A 119 -7.72 -7.18 -2.71
C TRP A 119 -6.65 -8.16 -2.26
N GLU A 120 -6.96 -9.05 -1.31
CA GLU A 120 -6.09 -10.13 -0.88
C GLU A 120 -5.74 -11.09 -2.03
N LYS A 121 -6.70 -11.36 -2.93
CA LYS A 121 -6.47 -12.23 -4.09
C LYS A 121 -5.50 -11.64 -5.10
N ALA A 122 -5.42 -10.32 -5.20
CA ALA A 122 -4.46 -9.68 -6.08
C ALA A 122 -3.02 -9.89 -5.59
N SER A 123 -2.79 -9.93 -4.27
CA SER A 123 -1.45 -10.18 -3.71
C SER A 123 -0.97 -11.63 -3.86
N GLU A 124 -1.86 -12.58 -4.19
CA GLU A 124 -1.51 -13.97 -4.48
C GLU A 124 -0.92 -14.16 -5.90
N TYR A 125 -0.85 -13.10 -6.73
CA TYR A 125 -0.26 -13.19 -8.08
C TYR A 125 1.20 -13.63 -8.01
N PRO A 126 1.61 -14.71 -8.74
CA PRO A 126 2.98 -15.23 -8.71
C PRO A 126 3.97 -14.40 -9.57
N PRO A 127 5.23 -14.22 -9.13
CA PRO A 127 5.70 -14.54 -7.78
C PRO A 127 5.07 -13.63 -6.75
N VAL A 128 4.74 -14.16 -5.56
CA VAL A 128 4.14 -13.36 -4.47
C VAL A 128 5.19 -12.39 -3.94
N VAL A 129 5.01 -11.11 -4.23
CA VAL A 129 5.96 -10.04 -3.86
C VAL A 129 5.44 -9.15 -2.72
N ALA A 130 4.17 -9.30 -2.37
CA ALA A 130 3.52 -8.49 -1.36
C ALA A 130 2.40 -9.26 -0.67
N GLU A 131 1.99 -8.79 0.50
CA GLU A 131 0.78 -9.22 1.20
C GLU A 131 -0.23 -8.08 1.28
N HIS A 132 -1.51 -8.41 1.23
CA HIS A 132 -2.57 -7.44 1.51
C HIS A 132 -2.56 -7.10 2.99
N ALA A 133 -2.36 -5.83 3.34
CA ALA A 133 -2.14 -5.41 4.71
C ALA A 133 -3.29 -4.60 5.31
N TYR A 134 -4.11 -3.95 4.49
CA TYR A 134 -5.18 -3.09 4.98
C TYR A 134 -6.22 -2.79 3.90
N GLU A 135 -7.50 -2.80 4.30
CA GLU A 135 -8.64 -2.31 3.53
C GLU A 135 -9.70 -1.78 4.49
N ASP A 136 -9.78 -0.45 4.70
CA ASP A 136 -10.78 0.16 5.57
C ASP A 136 -10.77 1.70 5.46
N ASP A 137 -11.23 2.36 6.53
CA ASP A 137 -11.33 3.81 6.66
C ASP A 137 -9.99 4.52 6.40
N PRO A 138 -10.02 5.68 5.72
CA PRO A 138 -8.81 6.41 5.40
C PRO A 138 -8.25 7.17 6.61
N SER A 139 -6.92 7.24 6.67
CA SER A 139 -6.20 8.01 7.67
C SER A 139 -4.98 8.66 7.03
N HIS A 140 -4.79 9.96 7.22
CA HIS A 140 -3.58 10.66 6.76
C HIS A 140 -2.31 10.02 7.33
N PHE A 141 -2.37 9.58 8.58
CA PHE A 141 -1.22 8.94 9.19
C PHE A 141 -0.87 7.62 8.49
N LEU A 142 -1.85 6.76 8.20
CA LEU A 142 -1.59 5.50 7.50
C LEU A 142 -1.03 5.75 6.09
N ILE A 143 -1.51 6.77 5.39
CA ILE A 143 -0.97 7.16 4.09
C ILE A 143 0.48 7.60 4.24
N ASP A 144 0.75 8.56 5.14
CA ASP A 144 2.09 9.13 5.35
C ASP A 144 3.10 8.09 5.81
N TRP A 145 2.69 7.20 6.73
CA TRP A 145 3.52 6.10 7.23
C TRP A 145 3.90 5.11 6.13
N ASN A 146 2.93 4.75 5.26
CA ASN A 146 3.20 3.85 4.14
C ASN A 146 4.14 4.51 3.12
N LEU A 147 3.90 5.77 2.75
CA LEU A 147 4.79 6.51 1.87
C LEU A 147 6.22 6.59 2.43
N TRP A 148 6.35 6.87 3.74
CA TRP A 148 7.66 6.90 4.37
C TRP A 148 8.39 5.54 4.32
N ARG A 149 7.64 4.44 4.33
CA ARG A 149 8.18 3.06 4.23
C ARG A 149 8.36 2.57 2.79
N GLY A 150 8.07 3.39 1.80
CA GLY A 150 8.20 3.00 0.40
C GLY A 150 7.02 2.21 -0.15
N ASN A 151 5.88 2.20 0.55
CA ASN A 151 4.66 1.52 0.11
C ASN A 151 3.68 2.52 -0.52
N PRO A 152 3.40 2.44 -1.82
CA PRO A 152 2.31 3.19 -2.45
C PRO A 152 0.95 2.80 -1.85
N VAL A 153 0.01 3.75 -1.85
CA VAL A 153 -1.29 3.56 -1.22
C VAL A 153 -2.41 3.75 -2.24
N ILE A 154 -3.33 2.80 -2.32
CA ILE A 154 -4.51 2.89 -3.19
C ILE A 154 -5.62 3.57 -2.41
N VAL A 155 -6.23 4.60 -2.99
CA VAL A 155 -7.37 5.30 -2.40
C VAL A 155 -8.59 5.22 -3.29
N ARG A 156 -9.76 5.12 -2.65
CA ARG A 156 -11.04 5.22 -3.31
C ARG A 156 -11.56 6.65 -3.17
N LEU A 157 -11.92 7.23 -4.30
CA LEU A 157 -12.59 8.51 -4.41
C LEU A 157 -14.06 8.27 -4.81
N ARG A 158 -14.94 9.20 -4.45
CA ARG A 158 -16.30 9.25 -4.99
C ARG A 158 -16.54 10.60 -5.61
N PHE A 159 -16.79 10.60 -6.89
CA PHE A 159 -17.15 11.80 -7.62
C PHE A 159 -18.60 12.26 -7.32
N PRO A 160 -18.93 13.53 -7.58
CA PRO A 160 -20.28 14.06 -7.34
C PRO A 160 -21.40 13.32 -8.07
N ASP A 161 -21.10 12.69 -9.20
CA ASP A 161 -22.02 11.85 -9.99
C ASP A 161 -22.22 10.45 -9.38
N GLY A 162 -21.58 10.16 -8.24
CA GLY A 162 -21.68 8.89 -7.53
C GLY A 162 -20.70 7.80 -8.03
N ILE A 163 -19.93 8.08 -9.09
CA ILE A 163 -18.94 7.13 -9.62
C ILE A 163 -17.79 6.99 -8.61
N THR A 164 -17.46 5.76 -8.28
CA THR A 164 -16.26 5.45 -7.48
C THR A 164 -15.05 5.27 -8.39
N HIS A 165 -13.91 5.80 -7.96
CA HIS A 165 -12.66 5.72 -8.70
C HIS A 165 -11.51 5.37 -7.78
N PHE A 166 -10.57 4.57 -8.27
CA PHE A 166 -9.37 4.20 -7.55
C PHE A 166 -8.15 4.81 -8.21
N VAL A 167 -7.30 5.44 -7.41
CA VAL A 167 -5.99 5.99 -7.82
C VAL A 167 -4.91 5.54 -6.85
N VAL A 168 -3.65 5.63 -7.26
CA VAL A 168 -2.50 5.23 -6.44
C VAL A 168 -1.76 6.46 -5.97
N ILE A 169 -1.72 6.70 -4.66
CA ILE A 169 -0.81 7.69 -4.07
C ILE A 169 0.60 7.12 -4.14
N VAL A 170 1.45 7.81 -4.89
CA VAL A 170 2.84 7.41 -5.16
C VAL A 170 3.85 8.33 -4.48
N GLY A 171 3.38 9.42 -3.88
CA GLY A 171 4.26 10.37 -3.23
C GLY A 171 3.53 11.49 -2.51
N LYS A 172 4.33 12.44 -1.99
CA LYS A 172 3.84 13.60 -1.26
C LYS A 172 4.81 14.79 -1.37
N GLN A 173 4.26 15.99 -1.44
CA GLN A 173 4.97 17.26 -1.39
C GLN A 173 4.23 18.23 -0.47
N GLY A 174 4.86 18.67 0.61
CA GLY A 174 4.16 19.45 1.63
C GLY A 174 3.02 18.63 2.25
N HIS A 175 1.79 19.11 2.10
CA HIS A 175 0.56 18.40 2.47
C HIS A 175 -0.15 17.75 1.28
N GLU A 176 0.33 17.95 0.03
CA GLU A 176 -0.28 17.45 -1.18
C GLU A 176 0.15 16.01 -1.47
N TYR A 177 -0.82 15.12 -1.66
CA TYR A 177 -0.57 13.78 -2.16
C TYR A 177 -0.42 13.78 -3.67
N LEU A 178 0.56 13.03 -4.15
CA LEU A 178 0.89 12.86 -5.56
C LEU A 178 0.43 11.48 -6.02
N VAL A 179 -0.34 11.43 -7.11
CA VAL A 179 -1.00 10.20 -7.56
C VAL A 179 -0.67 9.85 -9.01
N ARG A 180 -0.74 8.55 -9.31
CA ARG A 180 -0.97 8.01 -10.65
C ARG A 180 -2.42 7.58 -10.78
N ASP A 181 -3.04 7.99 -11.87
CA ASP A 181 -4.44 7.73 -12.18
C ASP A 181 -4.56 6.73 -13.35
N PRO A 182 -5.19 5.55 -13.16
CA PRO A 182 -5.47 4.63 -14.25
C PRO A 182 -6.60 5.08 -15.18
N GLY A 183 -7.34 6.12 -14.79
CA GLY A 183 -8.52 6.58 -15.49
C GLY A 183 -8.21 7.25 -16.84
N PRO A 184 -9.21 7.30 -17.75
CA PRO A 184 -8.99 7.81 -19.10
C PRO A 184 -8.83 9.35 -19.18
N ARG A 185 -9.09 10.04 -18.07
CA ARG A 185 -8.98 11.52 -18.01
C ARG A 185 -7.53 12.00 -17.86
N HIS A 186 -6.64 11.12 -17.42
CA HIS A 186 -5.25 11.45 -17.16
C HIS A 186 -4.33 10.55 -18.02
N ALA A 187 -3.40 11.19 -18.72
CA ALA A 187 -2.31 10.49 -19.40
C ALA A 187 -1.29 9.95 -18.37
N ASP A 188 -0.24 9.29 -18.86
CA ASP A 188 0.89 8.96 -18.00
C ASP A 188 1.50 10.22 -17.41
N GLY A 189 1.44 10.33 -16.07
CA GLY A 189 1.89 11.50 -15.34
C GLY A 189 1.66 11.37 -13.83
N ILE A 190 2.10 12.39 -13.11
CA ILE A 190 1.87 12.56 -11.68
C ILE A 190 0.96 13.76 -11.48
N TYR A 191 -0.13 13.57 -10.75
CA TYR A 191 -1.15 14.56 -10.51
C TYR A 191 -1.31 14.81 -9.00
N ARG A 192 -1.84 15.96 -8.62
CA ARG A 192 -2.22 16.21 -7.23
C ARG A 192 -3.57 15.56 -6.95
N LEU A 193 -3.69 14.87 -5.81
CA LEU A 193 -4.97 14.27 -5.43
C LEU A 193 -6.06 15.32 -5.22
N SER A 194 -5.69 16.53 -4.74
CA SER A 194 -6.62 17.66 -4.57
C SER A 194 -7.28 18.13 -5.87
N ASP A 195 -6.61 17.92 -7.03
CA ASP A 195 -7.15 18.34 -8.35
C ASP A 195 -8.37 17.50 -8.78
N PHE A 196 -8.60 16.34 -8.14
CA PHE A 196 -9.77 15.50 -8.39
C PHE A 196 -11.06 16.05 -7.78
N GLY A 197 -10.97 17.01 -6.85
CA GLY A 197 -12.12 17.63 -6.21
C GLY A 197 -12.99 16.69 -5.38
N SER A 198 -12.44 15.54 -4.98
CA SER A 198 -13.15 14.49 -4.26
C SER A 198 -12.40 14.07 -3.01
N PRO A 199 -13.11 13.80 -1.89
CA PRO A 199 -12.49 13.28 -0.70
C PRO A 199 -12.08 11.80 -0.87
N ILE A 200 -11.20 11.34 0.02
CA ILE A 200 -10.82 9.93 0.13
C ILE A 200 -11.87 9.23 0.98
N GLU A 201 -12.53 8.20 0.42
CA GLU A 201 -13.54 7.41 1.15
C GLU A 201 -12.98 6.16 1.80
N ALA A 202 -11.95 5.59 1.22
CA ALA A 202 -11.34 4.39 1.74
C ALA A 202 -9.90 4.25 1.23
N LEU A 203 -9.13 3.44 1.91
CA LEU A 203 -7.71 3.26 1.70
C LEU A 203 -7.39 1.76 1.64
N ARG A 204 -6.45 1.37 0.78
CA ARG A 204 -5.90 0.02 0.66
C ARG A 204 -4.42 0.09 0.45
N PHE A 205 -3.69 -0.83 1.05
CA PHE A 205 -2.28 -0.97 0.74
C PHE A 205 -1.79 -2.41 0.90
N TYR A 206 -0.77 -2.69 0.11
CA TYR A 206 0.01 -3.90 0.21
C TYR A 206 1.31 -3.60 0.94
N ARG A 207 1.80 -4.57 1.69
CA ARG A 207 3.14 -4.52 2.28
C ARG A 207 4.08 -5.35 1.41
N ARG A 208 5.14 -4.73 0.93
CA ARG A 208 6.17 -5.43 0.17
C ARG A 208 6.81 -6.51 1.05
N LEU A 209 6.91 -7.72 0.53
CA LEU A 209 7.67 -8.79 1.17
C LEU A 209 9.17 -8.56 0.93
N ALA A 210 9.99 -8.87 1.93
CA ALA A 210 11.43 -8.95 1.70
C ALA A 210 11.69 -9.99 0.59
N PRO A 211 12.66 -9.77 -0.31
CA PRO A 211 13.06 -10.83 -1.23
C PRO A 211 13.38 -12.07 -0.40
N ALA A 212 12.88 -13.23 -0.83
CA ALA A 212 13.23 -14.48 -0.21
C ALA A 212 14.77 -14.52 -0.14
N HIS A 213 15.31 -14.65 1.07
CA HIS A 213 16.75 -14.84 1.23
C HIS A 213 17.11 -16.04 0.35
N PRO A 214 18.12 -15.96 -0.54
CA PRO A 214 18.54 -17.15 -1.26
C PRO A 214 18.77 -18.22 -0.19
N ALA A 215 18.08 -19.35 -0.34
CA ALA A 215 18.18 -20.44 0.61
C ALA A 215 19.65 -20.64 0.93
N ASP A 216 20.01 -20.65 2.21
CA ASP A 216 21.34 -21.04 2.64
C ASP A 216 21.74 -22.27 1.81
N PRO A 217 22.93 -22.29 1.20
CA PRO A 217 23.36 -23.44 0.42
C PRO A 217 23.13 -24.67 1.29
N ALA A 218 22.35 -25.62 0.79
CA ALA A 218 21.97 -26.83 1.48
C ALA A 218 23.19 -27.36 2.23
N GLU A 219 23.06 -27.54 3.55
CA GLU A 219 24.14 -28.18 4.35
C GLU A 219 24.61 -29.42 3.60
N PRO A 220 25.91 -29.58 3.37
CA PRO A 220 26.42 -30.74 2.64
C PRO A 220 25.90 -32.02 3.28
N GLU A 221 25.36 -32.90 2.48
CA GLU A 221 24.72 -34.16 2.85
C GLU A 221 25.69 -35.18 3.55
N GLU A 222 26.91 -34.72 3.86
CA GLU A 222 28.02 -35.54 4.37
C GLU A 222 27.93 -35.90 5.86
N ARG A 223 26.91 -35.40 6.61
CA ARG A 223 26.74 -35.75 8.02
C ARG A 223 25.69 -36.82 8.32
N ARG A 224 25.09 -37.47 7.33
CA ARG A 224 24.10 -38.53 7.56
C ARG A 224 24.68 -39.97 7.54
N GLY A 225 26.00 -40.13 7.54
CA GLY A 225 26.63 -41.43 7.32
C GLY A 225 27.44 -41.99 8.46
N LEU A 226 27.41 -41.46 9.69
CA LEU A 226 28.16 -42.04 10.82
C LEU A 226 27.24 -42.73 11.82
N THR A 227 26.75 -43.93 11.44
CA THR A 227 26.15 -44.87 12.41
C THR A 227 27.29 -45.61 13.09
N ILE A 228 27.58 -45.25 14.34
CA ILE A 228 28.52 -46.01 15.19
C ILE A 228 27.82 -47.31 15.58
N GLN A 229 28.31 -48.46 15.05
CA GLN A 229 27.90 -49.77 15.52
C GLN A 229 28.47 -50.02 16.94
N PRO A 230 27.66 -50.51 17.90
CA PRO A 230 28.18 -50.88 19.19
C PRO A 230 28.98 -52.19 19.10
N ASP A 231 30.12 -52.18 19.73
CA ASP A 231 31.10 -53.26 19.89
C ASP A 231 30.46 -54.54 20.47
N ALA A 232 30.51 -55.64 19.69
CA ALA A 232 30.09 -56.95 20.17
C ALA A 232 31.22 -57.53 21.04
N ARG A 233 31.01 -57.69 22.36
CA ARG A 233 31.88 -58.43 23.25
C ARG A 233 31.64 -59.94 23.05
N PRO A 234 32.74 -60.76 22.89
CA PRO A 234 32.59 -62.19 22.91
C PRO A 234 32.48 -62.70 24.37
N SER A 235 31.63 -63.67 24.55
CA SER A 235 31.45 -64.50 25.76
C SER A 235 32.66 -65.40 26.07
#